data_9c2e9d97a0edcbaecb5c559d3edfd798
#
_entry.id   9c2e9d97a0edcbaecb5c559d3edfd798
#
_cell.length_a   1.000
_cell.length_b   1.000
_cell.length_c   1.000
_cell.angle_alpha   90.00
_cell.angle_beta   90.00
_cell.angle_gamma   90.00
#
_symmetry.space_group_name_H-M   'P 1'
#
loop_
_entity.id
_entity.type
_entity.pdbx_description
1 polymer ?
#
loop_
_entity_poly.entity_id
_entity_poly.type
_entity_poly.pdbx_seq_one_letter_code
_entity_poly.pdbx_strand_id
1 'polypeptide(L)'
;IAADVNNEFTDATIEETFKEINRLKQEPVGNEEMELVKNFLHGDLLRELDGVFSQSDALKHKLNYATDNRIYIDLIHRITRCTADELLRLANKYWNTEEMYIVTAGK
;
A
#
# COMPACT_ATOMS: atom_id res chain seq x y z
N ILE A 1 1.38 -7.54 1.28
CA ILE A 1 2.76 -7.41 0.81
C ILE A 1 3.02 -8.63 -0.06
N ALA A 2 3.58 -8.44 -1.24
CA ALA A 2 3.99 -9.51 -2.15
C ALA A 2 5.37 -9.18 -2.70
N ALA A 3 6.24 -10.19 -2.85
CA ALA A 3 7.56 -10.06 -3.41
C ALA A 3 7.95 -11.32 -4.18
N ASP A 4 8.63 -11.15 -5.30
CA ASP A 4 9.27 -12.22 -6.05
C ASP A 4 10.79 -12.15 -5.80
N VAL A 5 11.33 -13.20 -5.19
CA VAL A 5 12.75 -13.28 -4.82
C VAL A 5 13.32 -14.64 -5.15
N ASN A 6 14.64 -14.72 -5.31
CA ASN A 6 15.31 -16.01 -5.40
C ASN A 6 15.15 -16.78 -4.09
N ASN A 7 15.02 -18.10 -4.17
CA ASN A 7 14.78 -18.96 -3.00
C ASN A 7 15.77 -18.76 -1.86
N GLU A 8 17.05 -18.50 -2.17
CA GLU A 8 18.09 -18.23 -1.19
C GLU A 8 17.89 -16.96 -0.36
N PHE A 9 17.07 -16.00 -0.83
CA PHE A 9 16.78 -14.74 -0.14
C PHE A 9 15.41 -14.70 0.53
N THR A 10 14.66 -15.79 0.49
CA THR A 10 13.27 -15.82 1.01
C THR A 10 13.22 -15.44 2.49
N ASP A 11 14.00 -16.09 3.32
CA ASP A 11 14.00 -15.83 4.77
C ASP A 11 14.49 -14.42 5.10
N ALA A 12 15.56 -13.97 4.43
CA ALA A 12 16.07 -12.61 4.60
C ALA A 12 15.05 -11.55 4.18
N THR A 13 14.29 -11.81 3.12
CA THR A 13 13.23 -10.88 2.66
C THR A 13 12.07 -10.81 3.67
N ILE A 14 11.68 -11.94 4.25
CA ILE A 14 10.66 -11.99 5.29
C ILE A 14 11.12 -11.20 6.51
N GLU A 15 12.33 -11.45 6.98
CA GLU A 15 12.91 -10.75 8.14
C GLU A 15 12.97 -9.24 7.92
N GLU A 16 13.49 -8.79 6.76
CA GLU A 16 13.58 -7.37 6.43
C GLU A 16 12.18 -6.73 6.30
N THR A 17 11.21 -7.46 5.77
CA THR A 17 9.81 -6.99 5.70
C THR A 17 9.25 -6.70 7.10
N PHE A 18 9.44 -7.61 8.05
CA PHE A 18 8.99 -7.38 9.44
C PHE A 18 9.74 -6.25 10.12
N LYS A 19 11.01 -6.10 9.83
CA LYS A 19 11.84 -5.00 10.35
C LYS A 19 11.34 -3.64 9.85
N GLU A 20 11.02 -3.51 8.56
CA GLU A 20 10.46 -2.29 8.00
C GLU A 20 9.05 -2.00 8.52
N ILE A 21 8.20 -3.01 8.72
CA ILE A 21 6.90 -2.85 9.39
C ILE A 21 7.08 -2.29 10.81
N ASN A 22 8.00 -2.86 11.57
CA ASN A 22 8.26 -2.40 12.94
C ASN A 22 8.83 -0.98 12.96
N ARG A 23 9.69 -0.62 11.99
CA ARG A 23 10.20 0.73 11.83
C ARG A 23 9.09 1.74 11.58
N LEU A 24 8.14 1.43 10.66
CA LEU A 24 6.96 2.26 10.41
C LEU A 24 6.05 2.45 11.64
N LYS A 25 6.10 1.53 12.59
CA LYS A 25 5.35 1.61 13.86
C LYS A 25 6.09 2.39 14.95
N GLN A 26 7.38 2.61 14.80
CA GLN A 26 8.23 3.25 15.83
C GLN A 26 8.65 4.66 15.45
N GLU A 27 8.88 4.91 14.17
CA GLU A 27 9.44 6.15 13.67
C GLU A 27 8.53 6.79 12.60
N PRO A 28 8.31 8.11 12.66
CA PRO A 28 7.62 8.80 11.59
C PRO A 28 8.47 8.80 10.31
N VAL A 29 7.83 8.58 9.17
CA VAL A 29 8.48 8.58 7.85
C VAL A 29 9.00 9.98 7.52
N GLY A 30 10.18 10.05 6.88
CA GLY A 30 10.76 11.31 6.45
C GLY A 30 9.91 12.04 5.39
N ASN A 31 9.96 13.36 5.38
CA ASN A 31 9.16 14.18 4.45
C ASN A 31 9.45 13.87 2.98
N GLU A 32 10.71 13.63 2.62
CA GLU A 32 11.10 13.32 1.24
C GLU A 32 10.51 11.99 0.79
N GLU A 33 10.55 10.97 1.64
CA GLU A 33 9.96 9.66 1.38
C GLU A 33 8.43 9.75 1.29
N MET A 34 7.78 10.51 2.18
CA MET A 34 6.34 10.76 2.11
C MET A 34 5.92 11.40 0.79
N GLU A 35 6.63 12.42 0.33
CA GLU A 35 6.33 13.07 -0.94
C GLU A 35 6.59 12.16 -2.14
N LEU A 36 7.65 11.36 -2.11
CA LEU A 36 7.94 10.37 -3.15
C LEU A 36 6.79 9.36 -3.26
N VAL A 37 6.34 8.79 -2.14
CA VAL A 37 5.25 7.81 -2.12
C VAL A 37 3.91 8.43 -2.53
N LYS A 38 3.60 9.64 -2.09
CA LYS A 38 2.39 10.36 -2.52
C LYS A 38 2.37 10.58 -4.04
N ASN A 39 3.48 11.04 -4.61
CA ASN A 39 3.59 11.25 -6.05
C ASN A 39 3.46 9.93 -6.84
N PHE A 40 4.06 8.85 -6.33
CA PHE A 40 3.89 7.52 -6.92
C PHE A 40 2.44 7.07 -6.90
N LEU A 41 1.75 7.17 -5.76
CA LEU A 41 0.34 6.77 -5.62
C LEU A 41 -0.60 7.62 -6.48
N HIS A 42 -0.33 8.92 -6.62
CA HIS A 42 -1.09 9.78 -7.53
C HIS A 42 -0.94 9.34 -8.99
N GLY A 43 0.29 9.04 -9.42
CA GLY A 43 0.56 8.54 -10.76
C GLY A 43 -0.08 7.18 -11.02
N ASP A 44 -0.09 6.31 -10.03
CA ASP A 44 -0.70 4.98 -10.12
C ASP A 44 -2.23 5.07 -10.24
N LEU A 45 -2.88 5.89 -9.42
CA LEU A 45 -4.32 6.15 -9.51
C LEU A 45 -4.74 6.75 -10.86
N LEU A 46 -3.94 7.68 -11.40
CA LEU A 46 -4.21 8.24 -12.73
C LEU A 46 -4.11 7.16 -13.81
N ARG A 47 -3.14 6.28 -13.72
CA ARG A 47 -2.95 5.16 -14.65
C ARG A 47 -4.07 4.13 -14.55
N GLU A 48 -4.60 3.85 -13.35
CA GLU A 48 -5.78 2.99 -13.17
C GLU A 48 -7.05 3.55 -13.83
N LEU A 49 -7.12 4.87 -14.01
CA LEU A 49 -8.25 5.54 -14.66
C LEU A 49 -8.04 5.76 -16.17
N ASP A 50 -6.81 5.50 -16.67
CA ASP A 50 -6.47 5.67 -18.07
C ASP A 50 -6.60 4.34 -18.85
N GLY A 51 -7.22 4.40 -20.02
CA GLY A 51 -7.40 3.26 -20.90
C GLY A 51 -8.69 2.45 -20.68
N VAL A 52 -9.13 1.79 -21.74
CA VAL A 52 -10.42 1.09 -21.81
C VAL A 52 -10.48 -0.12 -20.85
N PHE A 53 -9.38 -0.85 -20.73
CA PHE A 53 -9.30 -2.03 -19.86
C PHE A 53 -9.32 -1.64 -18.38
N SER A 54 -8.54 -0.64 -18.01
CA SER A 54 -8.51 -0.12 -16.64
C SER A 54 -9.87 0.45 -16.22
N GLN A 55 -10.54 1.17 -17.11
CA GLN A 55 -11.92 1.67 -16.86
C GLN A 55 -12.93 0.53 -16.72
N SER A 56 -12.78 -0.55 -17.50
CA SER A 56 -13.61 -1.75 -17.37
C SER A 56 -13.44 -2.42 -16.01
N ASP A 57 -12.19 -2.54 -15.54
CA ASP A 57 -11.91 -3.15 -14.23
C ASP A 57 -12.36 -2.24 -13.08
N ALA A 58 -12.20 -0.93 -13.20
CA ALA A 58 -12.75 0.03 -12.26
C ALA A 58 -14.30 -0.07 -12.18
N LEU A 59 -14.98 -0.27 -13.32
CA LEU A 59 -16.42 -0.48 -13.36
C LEU A 59 -16.83 -1.79 -12.67
N LYS A 60 -16.12 -2.89 -12.93
CA LYS A 60 -16.37 -4.17 -12.22
C LYS A 60 -16.21 -4.01 -10.72
N HIS A 61 -15.17 -3.30 -10.28
CA HIS A 61 -14.92 -3.03 -8.87
C HIS A 61 -16.10 -2.27 -8.23
N LYS A 62 -16.61 -1.24 -8.91
CA LYS A 62 -17.78 -0.49 -8.46
C LYS A 62 -19.02 -1.36 -8.32
N LEU A 63 -19.29 -2.20 -9.31
CA LEU A 63 -20.45 -3.08 -9.29
C LEU A 63 -20.36 -4.12 -8.17
N ASN A 64 -19.19 -4.68 -7.95
CA ASN A 64 -18.97 -5.71 -6.93
C ASN A 64 -19.03 -5.16 -5.50
N TYR A 65 -18.58 -3.93 -5.28
CA TYR A 65 -18.47 -3.34 -3.94
C TYR A 65 -19.46 -2.20 -3.69
N ALA A 66 -20.37 -1.94 -4.62
CA ALA A 66 -21.36 -0.85 -4.56
C ALA A 66 -20.71 0.52 -4.27
N THR A 67 -19.52 0.77 -4.84
CA THR A 67 -18.76 2.00 -4.62
C THR A 67 -19.12 3.08 -5.65
N ASP A 68 -19.00 4.37 -5.26
CA ASP A 68 -19.21 5.54 -6.12
C ASP A 68 -17.87 6.06 -6.68
N ASN A 69 -17.92 6.83 -7.75
CA ASN A 69 -16.78 7.56 -8.31
C ASN A 69 -16.08 8.48 -7.30
N ARG A 70 -16.79 8.92 -6.29
CA ARG A 70 -16.26 9.75 -5.20
C ARG A 70 -15.11 9.06 -4.45
N ILE A 71 -15.07 7.72 -4.45
CA ILE A 71 -14.02 6.97 -3.75
C ILE A 71 -12.62 7.34 -4.24
N TYR A 72 -12.43 7.55 -5.54
CA TYR A 72 -11.14 7.95 -6.11
C TYR A 72 -10.75 9.38 -5.71
N ILE A 73 -11.72 10.30 -5.72
CA ILE A 73 -11.52 11.69 -5.28
C ILE A 73 -11.16 11.74 -3.79
N ASP A 74 -11.91 11.00 -2.98
CA ASP A 74 -11.68 10.92 -1.54
C ASP A 74 -10.32 10.27 -1.24
N LEU A 75 -9.92 9.25 -2.00
CA LEU A 75 -8.63 8.60 -1.86
C LEU A 75 -7.47 9.56 -2.17
N ILE A 76 -7.56 10.29 -3.29
CA ILE A 76 -6.59 11.33 -3.65
C ILE A 76 -6.46 12.37 -2.54
N HIS A 77 -7.60 12.86 -2.02
CA HIS A 77 -7.59 13.84 -0.93
C HIS A 77 -6.97 13.28 0.35
N ARG A 78 -7.23 12.02 0.69
CA ARG A 78 -6.63 11.36 1.87
C ARG A 78 -5.14 11.18 1.71
N ILE A 79 -4.67 10.70 0.55
CA ILE A 79 -3.25 10.56 0.25
C ILE A 79 -2.54 11.91 0.36
N THR A 80 -3.08 12.94 -0.29
CA THR A 80 -2.50 14.30 -0.28
C THR A 80 -2.36 14.86 1.13
N ARG A 81 -3.37 14.66 1.99
CA ARG A 81 -3.43 15.22 3.34
C ARG A 81 -2.74 14.37 4.40
N CYS A 82 -2.41 13.12 4.07
CA CYS A 82 -1.77 12.20 5.02
C CYS A 82 -0.45 12.79 5.53
N THR A 83 -0.27 12.78 6.84
CA THR A 83 0.97 13.18 7.51
C THR A 83 1.75 11.97 8.00
N ALA A 84 3.05 12.16 8.28
CA ALA A 84 3.89 11.10 8.84
C ALA A 84 3.36 10.59 10.19
N ASP A 85 2.84 11.49 11.05
CA ASP A 85 2.24 11.13 12.33
C ASP A 85 0.94 10.33 12.17
N GLU A 86 0.14 10.68 11.16
CA GLU A 86 -1.07 9.91 10.85
C GLU A 86 -0.71 8.52 10.32
N LEU A 87 0.30 8.40 9.48
CA LEU A 87 0.79 7.11 8.98
C LEU A 87 1.30 6.24 10.13
N LEU A 88 2.10 6.80 11.04
CA LEU A 88 2.58 6.13 12.26
C LEU A 88 1.42 5.61 13.11
N ARG A 89 0.40 6.44 13.34
CA ARG A 89 -0.80 6.07 14.06
C ARG A 89 -1.57 4.93 13.38
N LEU A 90 -1.72 4.98 12.05
CA LEU A 90 -2.39 3.95 11.27
C LEU A 90 -1.61 2.64 11.27
N ALA A 91 -0.28 2.68 11.14
CA ALA A 91 0.58 1.50 11.23
C ALA A 91 0.40 0.79 12.57
N ASN A 92 0.40 1.54 13.68
CA ASN A 92 0.17 0.97 15.01
C ASN A 92 -1.25 0.43 15.21
N LYS A 93 -2.25 1.01 14.54
CA LYS A 93 -3.64 0.58 14.66
C LYS A 93 -3.94 -0.70 13.88
N TYR A 94 -3.39 -0.84 12.68
CA TYR A 94 -3.83 -1.86 11.75
C TYR A 94 -2.81 -2.97 11.51
N TRP A 95 -1.53 -2.75 11.76
CA TRP A 95 -0.50 -3.76 11.52
C TRP A 95 -0.15 -4.50 12.80
N ASN A 96 -0.84 -5.63 13.01
CA ASN A 96 -0.49 -6.58 14.04
C ASN A 96 0.41 -7.66 13.46
N THR A 97 1.71 -7.57 13.71
CA THR A 97 2.70 -8.51 13.18
C THR A 97 2.56 -9.93 13.72
N GLU A 98 1.94 -10.10 14.89
CA GLU A 98 1.70 -11.42 15.49
C GLU A 98 0.56 -12.19 14.80
N GLU A 99 -0.33 -11.49 14.09
CA GLU A 99 -1.47 -12.07 13.38
C GLU A 99 -1.25 -12.17 11.86
N MET A 100 -0.03 -11.89 11.38
CA MET A 100 0.28 -11.97 9.95
C MET A 100 0.53 -13.40 9.51
N TYR A 101 -0.06 -13.77 8.37
CA TYR A 101 0.21 -15.03 7.70
C TYR A 101 1.33 -14.84 6.67
N ILE A 102 2.27 -15.81 6.66
CA ILE A 102 3.34 -15.87 5.67
C ILE A 102 3.04 -17.05 4.76
N VAL A 103 2.96 -16.78 3.46
CA VAL A 103 2.77 -17.81 2.43
C VAL A 103 3.92 -17.70 1.44
N THR A 104 4.68 -18.78 1.30
CA THR A 104 5.76 -18.88 0.32
C THR A 104 5.41 -19.96 -0.69
N ALA A 105 5.70 -19.71 -1.97
CA ALA A 105 5.55 -20.66 -3.05
C ALA A 105 6.83 -20.67 -3.89
N GLY A 106 7.40 -21.84 -4.09
CA GLY A 106 8.65 -22.02 -4.83
C GLY A 106 9.17 -23.46 -4.73
N LYS A 107 10.27 -23.74 -5.40
CA LYS A 107 10.94 -25.05 -5.34
C LYS A 107 12.14 -24.98 -4.42
#